data_3195a5f29ce96bdd4b5bb7fed268e7f6
#
_entry.id   3195a5f29ce96bdd4b5bb7fed268e7f6
#
_cell.length_a   1.000
_cell.length_b   1.000
_cell.length_c   1.000
_cell.angle_alpha   90.00
_cell.angle_beta   90.00
_cell.angle_gamma   90.00
#
_symmetry.space_group_name_H-M   'P 1'
#
loop_
_entity.id
_entity.type
_entity.pdbx_description
1 polymer ?
#
loop_
_entity_poly.entity_id
_entity_poly.type
_entity_poly.pdbx_seq_one_letter_code
_entity_poly.pdbx_strand_id
1 'polypeptide(L)'
;MIRMEYYIRREPSLDFTGFHTLWQTRFKAAAKNLGETLSCSKMLAVLGGPQPLNEPMNLARGGDMEAPYDLVLELWWETEDDMLAAFAGANALETLRDWVKTGSGWIDAKASPAWLAMEFPQVNPSPEDVVAVEGSPF
;
A
#
# COMPACT_ATOMS: atom_id res chain seq x y z
N MET A 1 6.70 12.85 7.92
CA MET A 1 6.52 11.39 7.89
C MET A 1 6.80 10.86 6.50
N ILE A 2 7.50 9.77 6.36
CA ILE A 2 7.78 9.13 5.09
C ILE A 2 7.22 7.70 5.10
N ARG A 3 6.78 7.21 3.95
CA ARG A 3 6.24 5.88 3.84
C ARG A 3 6.67 5.19 2.54
N MET A 4 6.78 3.88 2.61
CA MET A 4 6.85 3.02 1.44
C MET A 4 5.42 2.57 1.12
N GLU A 5 5.02 2.71 -0.11
CA GLU A 5 3.75 2.23 -0.60
C GLU A 5 3.98 1.11 -1.59
N TYR A 6 3.35 -0.02 -1.35
CA TYR A 6 3.38 -1.17 -2.24
C TYR A 6 1.96 -1.44 -2.74
N TYR A 7 1.75 -1.20 -4.02
CA TYR A 7 0.47 -1.41 -4.70
C TYR A 7 0.47 -2.79 -5.32
N ILE A 8 -0.28 -3.70 -4.75
CA ILE A 8 -0.21 -5.11 -5.06
C ILE A 8 -1.39 -5.54 -5.91
N ARG A 9 -1.10 -6.16 -7.05
CA ARG A 9 -2.06 -6.91 -7.85
C ARG A 9 -1.82 -8.39 -7.65
N ARG A 10 -2.94 -9.14 -7.54
CA ARG A 10 -2.88 -10.57 -7.40
C ARG A 10 -2.31 -11.24 -8.66
N GLU A 11 -1.72 -12.40 -8.46
CA GLU A 11 -1.36 -13.29 -9.55
C GLU A 11 -2.60 -13.60 -10.40
N PRO A 12 -2.52 -13.50 -11.76
CA PRO A 12 -3.69 -13.66 -12.61
C PRO A 12 -4.48 -14.98 -12.45
N SER A 13 -3.81 -16.03 -11.99
CA SER A 13 -4.46 -17.32 -11.73
C SER A 13 -5.35 -17.32 -10.49
N LEU A 14 -5.26 -16.31 -9.63
CA LEU A 14 -6.06 -16.18 -8.42
C LEU A 14 -7.27 -15.28 -8.68
N ASP A 15 -8.44 -15.66 -8.16
CA ASP A 15 -9.54 -14.73 -7.98
C ASP A 15 -9.32 -13.90 -6.70
N PHE A 16 -10.15 -12.89 -6.48
CA PHE A 16 -10.04 -12.04 -5.30
C PHE A 16 -10.22 -12.84 -3.99
N THR A 17 -11.15 -13.80 -3.98
CA THR A 17 -11.40 -14.63 -2.80
C THR A 17 -10.18 -15.48 -2.44
N GLY A 18 -9.53 -16.09 -3.42
CA GLY A 18 -8.31 -16.85 -3.23
C GLY A 18 -7.15 -15.96 -2.73
N PHE A 19 -7.01 -14.78 -3.33
CA PHE A 19 -6.03 -13.78 -2.88
C PHE A 19 -6.27 -13.37 -1.42
N HIS A 20 -7.50 -13.03 -1.08
CA HIS A 20 -7.87 -12.61 0.28
C HIS A 20 -7.64 -13.72 1.31
N THR A 21 -7.96 -14.95 0.96
CA THR A 21 -7.72 -16.11 1.84
C THR A 21 -6.23 -16.27 2.12
N LEU A 22 -5.38 -16.17 1.11
CA LEU A 22 -3.92 -16.24 1.28
C LEU A 22 -3.39 -15.06 2.10
N TRP A 23 -3.94 -13.89 1.93
CA TRP A 23 -3.60 -12.75 2.79
C TRP A 23 -3.87 -13.07 4.27
N GLN A 24 -5.08 -13.51 4.59
CA GLN A 24 -5.48 -13.77 5.96
C GLN A 24 -4.70 -14.91 6.61
N THR A 25 -4.43 -15.97 5.86
CA THR A 25 -3.83 -17.20 6.40
C THR A 25 -2.31 -17.21 6.39
N ARG A 26 -1.67 -16.44 5.51
CA ARG A 26 -0.23 -16.53 5.27
C ARG A 26 0.49 -15.19 5.23
N PHE A 27 0.05 -14.28 4.39
CA PHE A 27 0.85 -13.10 4.05
C PHE A 27 0.69 -11.93 5.02
N LYS A 28 -0.40 -11.87 5.75
CA LYS A 28 -0.60 -10.86 6.80
C LYS A 28 0.48 -10.95 7.88
N ALA A 29 0.77 -12.15 8.35
CA ALA A 29 1.84 -12.37 9.34
C ALA A 29 3.22 -12.04 8.77
N ALA A 30 3.47 -12.41 7.52
CA ALA A 30 4.73 -12.08 6.84
C ALA A 30 4.89 -10.56 6.65
N ALA A 31 3.83 -9.84 6.31
CA ALA A 31 3.84 -8.39 6.21
C ALA A 31 4.14 -7.72 7.57
N LYS A 32 3.53 -8.22 8.63
CA LYS A 32 3.81 -7.74 9.98
C LYS A 32 5.27 -7.93 10.36
N ASN A 33 5.84 -9.09 10.07
CA ASN A 33 7.25 -9.37 10.30
C ASN A 33 8.16 -8.43 9.49
N LEU A 34 7.80 -8.14 8.23
CA LEU A 34 8.52 -7.16 7.41
C LEU A 34 8.53 -5.79 8.08
N GLY A 35 7.37 -5.31 8.51
CA GLY A 35 7.26 -4.02 9.19
C GLY A 35 8.09 -3.95 10.47
N GLU A 36 8.07 -4.99 11.28
CA GLU A 36 8.87 -5.08 12.51
C GLU A 36 10.37 -5.09 12.21
N THR A 37 10.80 -5.86 11.23
CA THR A 37 12.21 -5.93 10.84
C THR A 37 12.72 -4.62 10.27
N LEU A 38 11.90 -3.88 9.56
CA LEU A 38 12.23 -2.57 9.02
C LEU A 38 11.98 -1.43 10.03
N SER A 39 11.64 -1.74 11.27
CA SER A 39 11.43 -0.78 12.36
C SER A 39 10.46 0.34 11.99
N CYS A 40 9.44 0.05 11.20
CA CYS A 40 8.45 1.06 10.85
C CYS A 40 7.61 1.45 12.07
N SER A 41 7.22 2.72 12.13
CA SER A 41 6.39 3.25 13.23
C SER A 41 4.93 2.86 13.07
N LYS A 42 4.51 2.57 11.84
CA LYS A 42 3.13 2.21 11.52
C LYS A 42 3.12 1.37 10.25
N MET A 43 2.24 0.40 10.21
CA MET A 43 1.94 -0.37 9.00
C MET A 43 0.43 -0.35 8.77
N LEU A 44 0.04 -0.17 7.53
CA LEU A 44 -1.35 -0.19 7.11
C LEU A 44 -1.51 -1.10 5.91
N ALA A 45 -2.50 -1.95 5.95
CA ALA A 45 -2.91 -2.76 4.81
C ALA A 45 -4.34 -2.38 4.42
N VAL A 46 -4.52 -1.98 3.17
CA VAL A 46 -5.82 -1.62 2.62
C VAL A 46 -6.15 -2.64 1.55
N LEU A 47 -7.17 -3.46 1.83
CA LEU A 47 -7.65 -4.45 0.88
C LEU A 47 -8.64 -3.82 -0.08
N GLY A 48 -8.37 -3.97 -1.37
CA GLY A 48 -9.33 -3.73 -2.42
C GLY A 48 -10.34 -4.86 -2.48
N GLY A 49 -11.24 -4.77 -3.40
CA GLY A 49 -12.21 -5.83 -3.63
C GLY A 49 -13.35 -5.33 -4.51
N PRO A 50 -14.23 -6.22 -4.91
CA PRO A 50 -15.41 -5.83 -5.66
C PRO A 50 -16.31 -4.95 -4.80
N GLN A 51 -16.51 -3.72 -5.25
CA GLN A 51 -17.40 -2.75 -4.61
C GLN A 51 -18.39 -2.25 -5.65
N PRO A 52 -19.69 -2.13 -5.32
CA PRO A 52 -20.71 -1.66 -6.27
C PRO A 52 -20.43 -0.30 -6.89
N LEU A 53 -19.69 0.58 -6.19
CA LEU A 53 -19.36 1.92 -6.66
C LEU A 53 -18.12 1.97 -7.56
N ASN A 54 -17.37 0.88 -7.72
CA ASN A 54 -16.14 0.90 -8.53
C ASN A 54 -16.44 1.25 -10.00
N GLU A 55 -17.44 0.67 -10.57
CA GLU A 55 -17.81 0.93 -11.97
C GLU A 55 -18.34 2.36 -12.18
N PRO A 56 -19.30 2.86 -11.39
CA PRO A 56 -19.72 4.25 -11.49
C PRO A 56 -18.58 5.25 -11.30
N MET A 57 -17.66 5.00 -10.37
CA MET A 57 -16.48 5.87 -10.18
C MET A 57 -15.55 5.83 -11.38
N ASN A 58 -15.31 4.65 -11.95
CA ASN A 58 -14.51 4.52 -13.16
C ASN A 58 -15.10 5.36 -14.30
N LEU A 59 -16.40 5.22 -14.55
CA LEU A 59 -17.08 5.99 -15.58
C LEU A 59 -17.04 7.49 -15.30
N ALA A 60 -17.23 7.90 -14.06
CA ALA A 60 -17.18 9.32 -13.68
C ALA A 60 -15.82 9.96 -13.91
N ARG A 61 -14.73 9.21 -13.76
CA ARG A 61 -13.37 9.69 -14.00
C ARG A 61 -12.91 9.62 -15.48
N GLY A 62 -13.76 9.13 -16.36
CA GLY A 62 -13.47 9.09 -17.81
C GLY A 62 -13.43 7.69 -18.41
N GLY A 63 -13.68 6.65 -17.64
CA GLY A 63 -13.60 5.27 -18.10
C GLY A 63 -12.17 4.78 -18.33
N ASP A 64 -12.02 3.61 -18.91
CA ASP A 64 -10.73 2.99 -19.31
C ASP A 64 -9.67 2.95 -18.19
N MET A 65 -10.11 2.75 -16.95
CA MET A 65 -9.22 2.58 -15.81
C MET A 65 -8.58 1.20 -15.85
N GLU A 66 -7.30 1.13 -15.52
CA GLU A 66 -6.66 -0.16 -15.25
C GLU A 66 -7.38 -0.87 -14.08
N ALA A 67 -7.24 -2.19 -14.02
CA ALA A 67 -7.81 -2.98 -12.93
C ALA A 67 -7.36 -2.40 -11.57
N PRO A 68 -8.26 -2.31 -10.56
CA PRO A 68 -7.87 -1.85 -9.24
C PRO A 68 -6.81 -2.75 -8.62
N TYR A 69 -6.02 -2.17 -7.71
CA TYR A 69 -5.12 -2.97 -6.90
C TYR A 69 -5.89 -3.80 -5.87
N ASP A 70 -5.38 -4.96 -5.57
CA ASP A 70 -6.02 -5.88 -4.63
C ASP A 70 -5.65 -5.59 -3.19
N LEU A 71 -4.44 -5.04 -3.00
CA LEU A 71 -3.92 -4.65 -1.69
C LEU A 71 -2.99 -3.45 -1.84
N VAL A 72 -3.10 -2.50 -0.95
CA VAL A 72 -2.09 -1.45 -0.78
C VAL A 72 -1.46 -1.66 0.59
N LEU A 73 -0.16 -1.88 0.62
CA LEU A 73 0.61 -2.03 1.85
C LEU A 73 1.44 -0.77 2.05
N GLU A 74 1.26 -0.14 3.21
CA GLU A 74 2.00 1.06 3.58
C GLU A 74 2.85 0.78 4.82
N LEU A 75 4.13 1.12 4.75
CA LEU A 75 5.06 1.11 5.87
C LEU A 75 5.52 2.53 6.12
N TRP A 76 5.39 3.00 7.35
CA TRP A 76 5.60 4.39 7.73
C TRP A 76 6.78 4.55 8.69
N TRP A 77 7.53 5.63 8.52
CA TRP A 77 8.56 6.08 9.46
C TRP A 77 8.31 7.54 9.81
N GLU A 78 8.63 7.92 11.05
CA GLU A 78 8.43 9.30 11.51
C GLU A 78 9.25 10.29 10.69
N THR A 79 10.52 9.93 10.39
CA THR A 79 11.45 10.76 9.64
C THR A 79 12.14 9.96 8.55
N GLU A 80 12.70 10.69 7.58
CA GLU A 80 13.56 10.09 6.56
C GLU A 80 14.79 9.43 7.18
N ASP A 81 15.37 10.04 8.23
CA ASP A 81 16.51 9.48 8.93
C ASP A 81 16.19 8.14 9.58
N ASP A 82 15.02 8.00 10.17
CA ASP A 82 14.56 6.72 10.73
C ASP A 82 14.42 5.64 9.63
N MET A 83 13.89 6.00 8.49
CA MET A 83 13.80 5.10 7.35
C MET A 83 15.18 4.69 6.84
N LEU A 84 16.08 5.65 6.64
CA LEU A 84 17.44 5.38 6.18
C LEU A 84 18.20 4.49 7.18
N ALA A 85 18.03 4.73 8.47
CA ALA A 85 18.62 3.89 9.51
C ALA A 85 18.09 2.46 9.46
N ALA A 86 16.80 2.29 9.22
CA ALA A 86 16.18 0.96 9.07
C ALA A 86 16.76 0.19 7.88
N PHE A 87 16.94 0.86 6.75
CA PHE A 87 17.51 0.25 5.53
C PHE A 87 19.04 0.13 5.55
N ALA A 88 19.72 0.81 6.45
CA ALA A 88 21.17 0.64 6.65
C ALA A 88 21.52 -0.66 7.39
N GLY A 89 20.55 -1.29 8.04
CA GLY A 89 20.74 -2.59 8.69
C GLY A 89 21.09 -3.67 7.67
N ALA A 90 21.99 -4.58 8.06
CA ALA A 90 22.52 -5.63 7.18
C ALA A 90 21.44 -6.52 6.56
N ASN A 91 20.28 -6.67 7.22
CA ASN A 91 19.23 -7.61 6.83
C ASN A 91 18.02 -6.95 6.18
N ALA A 92 17.96 -5.62 6.09
CA ALA A 92 16.78 -4.93 5.61
C ALA A 92 16.42 -5.26 4.16
N LEU A 93 17.38 -5.13 3.25
CA LEU A 93 17.16 -5.46 1.84
C LEU A 93 16.96 -6.96 1.62
N GLU A 94 17.61 -7.80 2.40
CA GLU A 94 17.40 -9.23 2.37
C GLU A 94 15.98 -9.60 2.82
N THR A 95 15.51 -8.99 3.88
CA THR A 95 14.14 -9.18 4.38
C THR A 95 13.11 -8.75 3.34
N LEU A 96 13.33 -7.63 2.68
CA LEU A 96 12.46 -7.17 1.60
C LEU A 96 12.47 -8.15 0.42
N ARG A 97 13.64 -8.65 0.06
CA ARG A 97 13.80 -9.66 -1.00
C ARG A 97 13.06 -10.95 -0.64
N ASP A 98 13.20 -11.40 0.59
CA ASP A 98 12.51 -12.60 1.07
C ASP A 98 10.99 -12.44 1.09
N TRP A 99 10.52 -11.25 1.45
CA TRP A 99 9.10 -10.91 1.34
C TRP A 99 8.61 -11.05 -0.10
N VAL A 100 9.34 -10.50 -1.07
CA VAL A 100 8.99 -10.60 -2.50
C VAL A 100 8.96 -12.05 -2.95
N LYS A 101 9.94 -12.85 -2.56
CA LYS A 101 9.98 -14.30 -2.87
C LYS A 101 8.80 -15.05 -2.24
N THR A 102 8.46 -14.72 -1.01
CA THR A 102 7.32 -15.31 -0.30
C THR A 102 6.01 -15.01 -1.03
N GLY A 103 5.92 -13.86 -1.69
CA GLY A 103 4.77 -13.47 -2.50
C GLY A 103 4.69 -14.16 -3.86
N SER A 104 5.66 -14.99 -4.24
CA SER A 104 5.61 -15.73 -5.50
C SER A 104 4.37 -16.63 -5.56
N GLY A 105 3.63 -16.54 -6.67
CA GLY A 105 2.35 -17.24 -6.84
C GLY A 105 1.15 -16.53 -6.20
N TRP A 106 1.37 -15.42 -5.50
CA TRP A 106 0.32 -14.60 -4.90
C TRP A 106 0.30 -13.19 -5.47
N ILE A 107 1.49 -12.59 -5.63
CA ILE A 107 1.69 -11.25 -6.18
C ILE A 107 2.12 -11.35 -7.64
N ASP A 108 1.47 -10.55 -8.51
CA ASP A 108 1.98 -10.26 -9.84
C ASP A 108 3.05 -9.16 -9.70
N ALA A 109 4.31 -9.54 -9.59
CA ALA A 109 5.41 -8.62 -9.30
C ALA A 109 5.57 -7.51 -10.35
N LYS A 110 5.34 -7.82 -11.63
CA LYS A 110 5.47 -6.84 -12.72
C LYS A 110 4.40 -5.77 -12.67
N ALA A 111 3.21 -6.14 -12.22
CA ALA A 111 2.06 -5.24 -12.14
C ALA A 111 1.89 -4.60 -10.75
N SER A 112 2.84 -4.81 -9.85
CA SER A 112 2.76 -4.38 -8.46
C SER A 112 3.91 -3.43 -8.10
N PRO A 113 3.77 -2.13 -8.40
CA PRO A 113 4.82 -1.16 -8.14
C PRO A 113 4.94 -0.82 -6.65
N ALA A 114 6.16 -0.48 -6.24
CA ALA A 114 6.45 0.04 -4.91
C ALA A 114 7.29 1.30 -5.03
N TRP A 115 7.00 2.29 -4.20
CA TRP A 115 7.77 3.52 -4.14
C TRP A 115 7.70 4.19 -2.78
N LEU A 116 8.55 5.20 -2.60
CA LEU A 116 8.55 6.03 -1.40
C LEU A 116 7.71 7.28 -1.65
N ALA A 117 6.93 7.67 -0.65
CA ALA A 117 6.11 8.86 -0.66
C ALA A 117 6.35 9.67 0.62
N MET A 118 6.39 10.98 0.49
CA MET A 118 6.55 11.91 1.61
C MET A 118 5.27 12.69 1.82
N GLU A 119 4.91 12.86 3.09
CA GLU A 119 3.87 13.81 3.47
C GLU A 119 4.45 15.21 3.58
N PHE A 120 3.79 16.15 2.92
CA PHE A 120 4.10 17.57 3.05
C PHE A 120 2.95 18.27 3.79
N PRO A 121 3.23 19.04 4.84
CA PRO A 121 2.18 19.75 5.60
C PRO A 121 1.27 20.62 4.74
N GLN A 122 1.79 21.14 3.62
CA GLN A 122 1.01 21.94 2.67
C GLN A 122 -0.12 21.16 1.98
N VAL A 123 0.01 19.83 1.93
CA VAL A 123 -0.97 18.93 1.30
C VAL A 123 -1.99 18.42 2.33
N ASN A 124 -1.63 18.50 3.61
CA ASN A 124 -2.50 18.12 4.73
C ASN A 124 -2.92 19.40 5.49
N PRO A 125 -3.85 20.19 4.93
CA PRO A 125 -4.23 21.46 5.55
C PRO A 125 -4.87 21.23 6.92
N SER A 126 -4.60 22.15 7.86
CA SER A 126 -5.36 22.20 9.10
C SER A 126 -6.81 22.64 8.80
N PRO A 127 -7.75 22.46 9.74
CA PRO A 127 -9.12 22.91 9.53
C PRO A 127 -9.23 24.40 9.16
N GLU A 128 -8.29 25.23 9.62
CA GLU A 128 -8.28 26.67 9.31
C GLU A 128 -7.82 26.95 7.88
N ASP A 129 -7.05 26.03 7.27
CA ASP A 129 -6.53 26.16 5.91
C ASP A 129 -7.52 25.63 4.87
N VAL A 130 -8.53 24.92 5.30
CA VAL A 130 -9.55 24.39 4.40
C VAL A 130 -10.52 25.50 4.02
N VAL A 131 -10.47 25.91 2.76
CA VAL A 131 -11.45 26.85 2.21
C VAL A 131 -12.67 26.05 1.77
N ALA A 132 -13.76 26.18 2.52
CA ALA A 132 -15.02 25.56 2.14
C ALA A 132 -15.56 26.24 0.87
N VAL A 133 -15.81 25.45 -0.14
CA VAL A 133 -16.53 25.91 -1.34
C VAL A 133 -18.00 25.59 -1.11
N GLU A 134 -18.89 26.55 -1.38
CA GLU A 134 -20.31 26.33 -1.23
C GLU A 134 -20.77 25.12 -2.04
N GLY A 135 -21.48 24.20 -1.36
CA GLY A 135 -21.88 22.91 -1.95
C GLY A 135 -20.78 21.84 -1.93
N SER A 136 -19.59 22.15 -1.40
CA SER A 136 -18.52 21.19 -1.22
C SER A 136 -18.84 20.23 -0.07
N PRO A 137 -18.41 18.95 -0.15
CA PRO A 137 -18.50 18.00 0.95
C PRO A 137 -17.56 18.30 2.12
N PHE A 138 -16.68 19.25 2.00
CA PHE A 138 -15.76 19.69 3.06
C PHE A 138 -16.39 20.59 4.08
#